data_745417887a91a5d23d07950195a8edac
#
_entry.id   745417887a91a5d23d07950195a8edac
#
_cell.length_a   1.000
_cell.length_b   1.000
_cell.length_c   1.000
_cell.angle_alpha   90.00
_cell.angle_beta   90.00
_cell.angle_gamma   90.00
#
_symmetry.space_group_name_H-M   'P 1'
#
loop_
_entity.id
_entity.type
_entity.pdbx_description
1 polymer ?
#
loop_
_entity_poly.entity_id
_entity_poly.type
_entity_poly.pdbx_seq_one_letter_code
_entity_poly.pdbx_strand_id
1 'polypeptide(L)'
;MPLKIIMRVCAVAWLAMAEVDAAEPATAPSVPGNAVIRRAVGDSEIVITTTSRLAGAIHSLTWGGREFVDSHDHGRQLQTSSNLDVDGTLCNECFNPTEAGSERDMAGPTSTSRLLYLSAGDRELVTVTQMAFWLRPGQTSGGQVALNTTALSNHLLEKHLRIGVDGLDHAISHAISFTLPADERHERATFEILTGYMPLAFDTFLRLLPDGSLEEIGPGPGEQSHPVILATADGSHAMGAWSPAVSRTTGRPVTYGRFAFPAQKVVKWNCVVREEDQGGLAAGSHRFLVYTAVGTREQVRETLVAVRTRIPPRAP
;
A
#
# COMPACT_ATOMS: atom_id res chain seq x y z
N MET A 1 -66.10 -59.33 -7.26
CA MET A 1 -64.67 -59.42 -6.91
C MET A 1 -64.15 -58.03 -6.47
N PRO A 2 -63.92 -57.78 -5.20
CA PRO A 2 -63.38 -56.47 -4.76
C PRO A 2 -61.86 -56.58 -4.59
N LEU A 3 -61.21 -55.62 -5.14
CA LEU A 3 -59.75 -55.37 -5.11
C LEU A 3 -59.34 -54.87 -3.72
N LYS A 4 -58.48 -55.60 -3.04
CA LYS A 4 -57.94 -55.21 -1.75
C LYS A 4 -56.74 -54.27 -2.00
N ILE A 5 -56.87 -52.99 -1.61
CA ILE A 5 -55.78 -52.01 -1.58
C ILE A 5 -55.01 -52.21 -0.26
N ILE A 6 -53.75 -52.62 -0.35
CA ILE A 6 -52.82 -52.73 0.76
C ILE A 6 -52.13 -51.34 0.92
N MET A 7 -52.50 -50.60 1.97
CA MET A 7 -51.77 -49.38 2.39
C MET A 7 -50.44 -49.78 3.08
N ARG A 8 -49.32 -49.47 2.45
CA ARG A 8 -48.00 -49.53 3.11
C ARG A 8 -47.80 -48.24 3.88
N VAL A 9 -47.75 -48.33 5.18
CA VAL A 9 -47.31 -47.23 6.06
C VAL A 9 -45.80 -47.12 5.97
N CYS A 10 -45.29 -46.05 5.36
CA CYS A 10 -43.85 -45.69 5.43
C CYS A 10 -43.61 -45.00 6.76
N ALA A 11 -42.89 -45.68 7.65
CA ALA A 11 -42.31 -45.04 8.84
C ALA A 11 -41.16 -44.12 8.41
N VAL A 12 -41.34 -42.82 8.56
CA VAL A 12 -40.27 -41.85 8.37
C VAL A 12 -39.41 -41.84 9.63
N ALA A 13 -38.23 -42.43 9.54
CA ALA A 13 -37.21 -42.32 10.58
C ALA A 13 -36.62 -40.90 10.55
N TRP A 14 -36.84 -40.14 11.60
CA TRP A 14 -36.13 -38.88 11.84
C TRP A 14 -34.68 -39.21 12.23
N LEU A 15 -33.73 -39.02 11.30
CA LEU A 15 -32.33 -38.93 11.66
C LEU A 15 -32.12 -37.57 12.34
N ALA A 16 -31.79 -37.61 13.62
CA ALA A 16 -31.24 -36.47 14.31
C ALA A 16 -29.86 -36.12 13.65
N MET A 17 -29.81 -35.05 12.88
CA MET A 17 -28.55 -34.47 12.46
C MET A 17 -27.89 -33.89 13.72
N ALA A 18 -26.80 -34.51 14.16
CA ALA A 18 -25.90 -33.88 15.11
C ALA A 18 -25.35 -32.63 14.42
N GLU A 19 -25.59 -31.45 15.00
CA GLU A 19 -24.88 -30.24 14.65
C GLU A 19 -23.39 -30.52 14.86
N VAL A 20 -22.66 -30.66 13.76
CA VAL A 20 -21.19 -30.61 13.79
C VAL A 20 -20.86 -29.16 14.04
N ASP A 21 -20.49 -28.88 15.27
CA ASP A 21 -19.86 -27.61 15.64
C ASP A 21 -18.70 -27.39 14.66
N ALA A 22 -18.86 -26.45 13.75
CA ALA A 22 -17.79 -26.08 12.82
C ALA A 22 -16.67 -25.49 13.68
N ALA A 23 -15.66 -26.31 13.95
CA ALA A 23 -14.45 -25.85 14.61
C ALA A 23 -13.97 -24.58 13.88
N GLU A 24 -13.83 -23.47 14.60
CA GLU A 24 -13.20 -22.27 14.06
C GLU A 24 -11.90 -22.69 13.36
N PRO A 25 -11.66 -22.23 12.10
CA PRO A 25 -10.45 -22.59 11.40
C PRO A 25 -9.27 -22.18 12.29
N ALA A 26 -8.42 -23.15 12.64
CA ALA A 26 -7.23 -22.92 13.44
C ALA A 26 -6.49 -21.71 12.85
N THR A 27 -6.36 -20.65 13.63
CA THR A 27 -5.65 -19.44 13.20
C THR A 27 -4.24 -19.85 12.78
N ALA A 28 -3.93 -19.70 11.50
CA ALA A 28 -2.58 -19.97 11.01
C ALA A 28 -1.59 -19.20 11.90
N PRO A 29 -0.43 -19.77 12.26
CA PRO A 29 0.54 -19.11 13.14
C PRO A 29 0.90 -17.74 12.54
N SER A 30 0.84 -16.69 13.35
CA SER A 30 1.15 -15.33 12.94
C SER A 30 2.64 -15.23 12.59
N VAL A 31 2.94 -14.73 11.38
CA VAL A 31 4.32 -14.43 10.98
C VAL A 31 4.79 -13.21 11.79
N PRO A 32 5.96 -13.27 12.47
CA PRO A 32 6.52 -12.09 13.16
C PRO A 32 6.77 -10.96 12.13
N GLY A 33 6.23 -9.78 12.40
CA GLY A 33 6.32 -8.61 11.49
C GLY A 33 7.39 -7.59 11.89
N ASN A 34 8.17 -7.85 12.94
CA ASN A 34 9.23 -6.96 13.41
C ASN A 34 10.54 -7.29 12.68
N ALA A 35 11.07 -6.35 11.91
CA ALA A 35 12.35 -6.47 11.25
C ALA A 35 13.05 -5.11 11.17
N VAL A 36 14.36 -5.14 11.02
CA VAL A 36 15.21 -3.96 10.83
C VAL A 36 16.18 -4.27 9.70
N ILE A 37 16.21 -3.40 8.70
CA ILE A 37 17.27 -3.39 7.68
C ILE A 37 17.97 -2.05 7.71
N ARG A 38 19.28 -2.03 7.36
CA ARG A 38 20.06 -0.80 7.45
C ARG A 38 21.20 -0.74 6.43
N ARG A 39 21.67 0.47 6.16
CA ARG A 39 22.85 0.72 5.32
C ARG A 39 23.54 2.00 5.77
N ALA A 40 24.86 1.95 5.94
CA ALA A 40 25.67 3.14 6.14
C ALA A 40 25.65 4.02 4.88
N VAL A 41 25.48 5.34 5.08
CA VAL A 41 25.38 6.35 4.02
C VAL A 41 26.07 7.62 4.50
N GLY A 42 27.29 7.87 4.01
CA GLY A 42 28.17 8.94 4.52
C GLY A 42 28.49 8.70 6.00
N ASP A 43 28.33 9.75 6.80
CA ASP A 43 28.55 9.72 8.26
C ASP A 43 27.31 9.26 9.05
N SER A 44 26.29 8.74 8.38
CA SER A 44 25.04 8.29 8.97
C SER A 44 24.63 6.93 8.42
N GLU A 45 23.44 6.49 8.77
CA GLU A 45 22.82 5.28 8.20
C GLU A 45 21.35 5.52 7.86
N ILE A 46 20.86 4.84 6.83
CA ILE A 46 19.44 4.66 6.58
C ILE A 46 19.01 3.40 7.33
N VAL A 47 17.98 3.53 8.18
CA VAL A 47 17.39 2.42 8.93
C VAL A 47 15.91 2.35 8.61
N ILE A 48 15.44 1.17 8.20
CA ILE A 48 14.02 0.87 7.97
C ILE A 48 13.58 -0.18 8.96
N THR A 49 12.46 0.07 9.63
CA THR A 49 11.88 -0.82 10.64
C THR A 49 10.45 -1.15 10.30
N THR A 50 10.09 -2.44 10.41
CA THR A 50 8.71 -2.93 10.30
C THR A 50 8.17 -3.36 11.66
N THR A 51 6.85 -3.54 11.77
CA THR A 51 6.23 -3.96 13.03
C THR A 51 5.05 -4.91 12.80
N SER A 52 4.92 -5.89 13.70
CA SER A 52 3.76 -6.79 13.73
C SER A 52 2.45 -6.04 13.94
N ARG A 53 2.48 -4.90 14.63
CA ARG A 53 1.32 -4.02 14.82
C ARG A 53 0.66 -3.64 13.49
N LEU A 54 1.46 -3.42 12.44
CA LEU A 54 1.05 -2.96 11.12
C LEU A 54 1.18 -4.05 10.05
N ALA A 55 1.06 -5.33 10.44
CA ALA A 55 1.19 -6.48 9.53
C ALA A 55 2.51 -6.46 8.71
N GLY A 56 3.61 -6.02 9.32
CA GLY A 56 4.92 -5.96 8.66
C GLY A 56 5.13 -4.75 7.75
N ALA A 57 4.21 -3.78 7.71
CA ALA A 57 4.42 -2.52 7.02
C ALA A 57 5.54 -1.68 7.66
N ILE A 58 6.15 -0.81 6.85
CA ILE A 58 7.22 0.08 7.29
C ILE A 58 6.64 1.16 8.19
N HIS A 59 7.01 1.13 9.46
CA HIS A 59 6.55 2.12 10.44
C HIS A 59 7.59 3.17 10.80
N SER A 60 8.86 2.95 10.43
CA SER A 60 9.95 3.88 10.69
C SER A 60 10.97 3.81 9.55
N LEU A 61 11.43 4.98 9.14
CA LEU A 61 12.53 5.20 8.22
C LEU A 61 13.33 6.38 8.76
N THR A 62 14.58 6.13 9.16
CA THR A 62 15.45 7.18 9.73
C THR A 62 16.71 7.37 8.91
N TRP A 63 17.20 8.62 8.84
CA TRP A 63 18.52 9.03 8.37
C TRP A 63 18.94 10.32 9.06
N GLY A 64 20.23 10.43 9.42
CA GLY A 64 20.74 11.62 10.11
C GLY A 64 20.06 11.90 11.45
N GLY A 65 19.61 10.85 12.15
CA GLY A 65 18.87 10.97 13.42
C GLY A 65 17.43 11.48 13.29
N ARG A 66 16.90 11.62 12.06
CA ARG A 66 15.56 12.12 11.78
C ARG A 66 14.62 11.00 11.36
N GLU A 67 13.39 11.00 11.92
CA GLU A 67 12.31 10.12 11.48
C GLU A 67 11.57 10.75 10.28
N PHE A 68 11.35 9.95 9.22
CA PHE A 68 10.66 10.35 8.00
C PHE A 68 9.23 9.83 7.92
N VAL A 69 8.84 8.88 8.74
CA VAL A 69 7.51 8.25 8.69
C VAL A 69 6.68 8.63 9.91
N ASP A 70 5.47 9.11 9.68
CA ASP A 70 4.43 9.15 10.72
C ASP A 70 3.67 7.83 10.68
N SER A 71 3.73 7.07 11.79
CA SER A 71 3.03 5.78 11.93
C SER A 71 2.10 5.76 13.13
N HIS A 72 1.44 6.88 13.40
CA HIS A 72 0.55 7.03 14.55
C HIS A 72 -0.56 5.98 14.57
N ASP A 73 -1.22 5.75 13.45
CA ASP A 73 -2.31 4.80 13.29
C ASP A 73 -2.08 3.86 12.08
N HIS A 74 -3.05 2.97 11.77
CA HIS A 74 -2.96 2.01 10.68
C HIS A 74 -3.16 2.63 9.28
N GLY A 75 -3.56 3.89 9.20
CA GLY A 75 -3.67 4.64 7.95
C GLY A 75 -2.40 5.40 7.55
N ARG A 76 -1.43 5.54 8.46
CA ARG A 76 -0.28 6.43 8.27
C ARG A 76 1.04 5.68 8.38
N GLN A 77 1.69 5.38 7.27
CA GLN A 77 3.00 4.70 7.19
C GLN A 77 3.69 5.06 5.86
N LEU A 78 4.79 4.38 5.56
CA LEU A 78 5.30 4.21 4.22
C LEU A 78 4.69 2.92 3.66
N GLN A 79 3.52 3.02 3.05
CA GLN A 79 2.64 1.90 2.71
C GLN A 79 2.09 1.96 1.29
N THR A 80 1.34 0.93 0.93
CA THR A 80 0.62 0.79 -0.34
C THR A 80 -0.86 0.53 -0.11
N SER A 81 -1.68 0.97 -1.06
CA SER A 81 -3.11 0.65 -1.09
C SER A 81 -3.62 0.59 -2.53
N SER A 82 -4.80 0.03 -2.72
CA SER A 82 -5.52 0.10 -3.98
C SER A 82 -6.96 0.51 -3.71
N ASN A 83 -7.60 1.16 -4.68
CA ASN A 83 -9.03 1.46 -4.66
C ASN A 83 -9.62 1.02 -5.99
N LEU A 84 -10.57 0.10 -5.95
CA LEU A 84 -11.13 -0.55 -7.13
C LEU A 84 -12.63 -0.28 -7.23
N ASP A 85 -13.16 -0.39 -8.43
CA ASP A 85 -14.61 -0.38 -8.62
C ASP A 85 -15.22 -1.75 -8.30
N VAL A 86 -16.50 -1.72 -7.96
CA VAL A 86 -17.35 -2.92 -7.86
C VAL A 86 -18.57 -2.66 -8.74
N ASP A 87 -18.85 -3.56 -9.68
CA ASP A 87 -19.96 -3.44 -10.65
C ASP A 87 -20.01 -2.04 -11.32
N GLY A 88 -18.83 -1.53 -11.73
CA GLY A 88 -18.68 -0.23 -12.36
C GLY A 88 -18.81 0.98 -11.41
N THR A 89 -19.01 0.77 -10.10
CA THR A 89 -19.05 1.83 -9.10
C THR A 89 -17.68 2.04 -8.49
N LEU A 90 -17.02 3.16 -8.80
CA LEU A 90 -15.77 3.59 -8.17
C LEU A 90 -16.04 4.78 -7.26
N CYS A 91 -15.81 4.62 -5.97
CA CYS A 91 -15.87 5.69 -5.00
C CYS A 91 -14.63 5.70 -4.10
N ASN A 92 -14.38 6.83 -3.45
CA ASN A 92 -13.21 6.96 -2.60
C ASN A 92 -13.34 6.04 -1.37
N GLU A 93 -12.33 5.18 -1.15
CA GLU A 93 -12.23 4.25 -0.01
C GLU A 93 -13.32 3.16 0.08
N CYS A 94 -14.28 3.09 -0.86
CA CYS A 94 -15.39 2.13 -0.75
C CYS A 94 -14.99 0.68 -0.99
N PHE A 95 -13.99 0.42 -1.83
CA PHE A 95 -13.38 -0.90 -2.04
C PHE A 95 -11.87 -0.70 -2.08
N ASN A 96 -11.27 -0.55 -0.90
CA ASN A 96 -9.92 -0.06 -0.74
C ASN A 96 -9.07 -1.02 0.12
N PRO A 97 -8.48 -2.07 -0.48
CA PRO A 97 -7.48 -2.89 0.18
C PRO A 97 -6.23 -2.08 0.57
N THR A 98 -5.79 -2.19 1.84
CA THR A 98 -4.65 -1.47 2.42
C THR A 98 -3.67 -2.43 3.08
N GLU A 99 -2.38 -2.08 3.05
CA GLU A 99 -1.30 -2.92 3.59
C GLU A 99 -1.37 -3.07 5.11
N ALA A 100 -1.56 -1.98 5.82
CA ALA A 100 -1.28 -1.92 7.26
C ALA A 100 -2.49 -2.16 8.16
N GLY A 101 -3.66 -2.38 7.61
CA GLY A 101 -4.88 -2.61 8.37
C GLY A 101 -6.05 -1.73 7.96
N SER A 102 -7.11 -1.69 8.76
CA SER A 102 -8.34 -0.94 8.52
C SER A 102 -8.41 0.35 9.36
N GLU A 103 -9.34 1.24 9.02
CA GLU A 103 -9.65 2.43 9.82
C GLU A 103 -9.95 2.07 11.29
N ARG A 104 -10.64 0.95 11.51
CA ARG A 104 -11.03 0.49 12.87
C ARG A 104 -9.87 0.03 13.72
N ASP A 105 -8.73 -0.30 13.11
CA ASP A 105 -7.54 -0.68 13.86
C ASP A 105 -6.93 0.54 14.58
N MET A 106 -7.20 1.77 14.10
CA MET A 106 -6.77 3.04 14.70
C MET A 106 -5.26 3.01 15.05
N ALA A 107 -4.89 3.35 16.28
CA ALA A 107 -3.54 3.22 16.82
C ALA A 107 -3.37 1.92 17.62
N GLY A 108 -4.23 0.93 17.42
CA GLY A 108 -4.27 -0.34 18.16
C GLY A 108 -3.02 -1.21 17.95
N PRO A 109 -2.87 -2.25 18.80
CA PRO A 109 -1.68 -3.11 18.81
C PRO A 109 -1.69 -4.19 17.70
N THR A 110 -2.80 -4.38 17.01
CA THR A 110 -2.98 -5.44 15.98
C THR A 110 -3.60 -4.88 14.72
N SER A 111 -3.30 -5.51 13.59
CA SER A 111 -3.83 -5.16 12.28
C SER A 111 -4.90 -6.14 11.82
N THR A 112 -5.91 -5.63 11.11
CA THR A 112 -6.86 -6.47 10.34
C THR A 112 -6.18 -7.09 9.11
N SER A 113 -5.17 -6.45 8.51
CA SER A 113 -4.32 -7.06 7.46
C SER A 113 -3.48 -8.18 8.07
N ARG A 114 -3.16 -9.18 7.26
CA ARG A 114 -2.44 -10.38 7.71
C ARG A 114 -1.09 -10.50 7.00
N LEU A 115 -0.01 -10.44 7.76
CA LEU A 115 1.32 -10.76 7.25
C LEU A 115 1.41 -12.27 6.98
N LEU A 116 1.76 -12.66 5.76
CA LEU A 116 1.91 -14.06 5.33
C LEU A 116 3.37 -14.48 5.26
N TYR A 117 4.26 -13.53 4.95
CA TYR A 117 5.69 -13.79 4.84
C TYR A 117 6.49 -12.52 5.13
N LEU A 118 7.62 -12.67 5.80
CA LEU A 118 8.64 -11.64 5.99
C LEU A 118 10.03 -12.27 5.96
N SER A 119 10.92 -11.68 5.17
CA SER A 119 12.34 -11.98 5.16
C SER A 119 13.13 -10.68 5.17
N ALA A 120 14.11 -10.57 6.05
CA ALA A 120 14.97 -9.39 6.18
C ALA A 120 16.43 -9.84 6.15
N GLY A 121 17.22 -9.24 5.24
CA GLY A 121 18.68 -9.30 5.20
C GLY A 121 19.29 -8.00 5.73
N ASP A 122 20.56 -7.75 5.43
CA ASP A 122 21.25 -6.54 5.88
C ASP A 122 20.56 -5.26 5.36
N ARG A 123 20.23 -5.23 4.08
CA ARG A 123 19.67 -4.07 3.38
C ARG A 123 18.45 -4.39 2.51
N GLU A 124 17.92 -5.59 2.61
CA GLU A 124 16.79 -6.08 1.81
C GLU A 124 15.68 -6.57 2.73
N LEU A 125 14.45 -6.27 2.35
CA LEU A 125 13.24 -6.69 3.04
C LEU A 125 12.23 -7.19 2.01
N VAL A 126 11.68 -8.38 2.25
CA VAL A 126 10.56 -8.93 1.47
C VAL A 126 9.39 -9.16 2.41
N THR A 127 8.21 -8.68 2.03
CA THR A 127 6.96 -8.95 2.75
C THR A 127 5.89 -9.44 1.78
N VAL A 128 5.02 -10.35 2.24
CA VAL A 128 3.77 -10.71 1.57
C VAL A 128 2.64 -10.52 2.58
N THR A 129 1.66 -9.70 2.23
CA THR A 129 0.56 -9.33 3.12
C THR A 129 -0.77 -9.57 2.42
N GLN A 130 -1.71 -10.23 3.08
CA GLN A 130 -3.12 -10.22 2.73
C GLN A 130 -3.73 -8.93 3.26
N MET A 131 -4.23 -8.09 2.35
CA MET A 131 -4.66 -6.73 2.65
C MET A 131 -6.05 -6.72 3.31
N ALA A 132 -6.26 -5.87 4.29
CA ALA A 132 -7.59 -5.56 4.82
C ALA A 132 -8.25 -4.47 3.97
N PHE A 133 -9.57 -4.44 3.93
CA PHE A 133 -10.27 -3.26 3.44
C PHE A 133 -10.17 -2.12 4.47
N TRP A 134 -9.92 -0.90 3.98
CA TRP A 134 -9.86 0.29 4.83
C TRP A 134 -11.15 0.48 5.62
N LEU A 135 -12.30 0.46 4.93
CA LEU A 135 -13.62 0.46 5.56
C LEU A 135 -14.12 -0.97 5.78
N ARG A 136 -14.75 -1.22 6.91
CA ARG A 136 -15.47 -2.47 7.15
C ARG A 136 -16.84 -2.43 6.50
N PRO A 137 -17.48 -3.60 6.23
CA PRO A 137 -18.84 -3.65 5.71
C PRO A 137 -19.79 -2.76 6.50
N GLY A 138 -20.56 -1.93 5.79
CA GLY A 138 -21.53 -1.00 6.37
C GLY A 138 -20.97 0.33 6.88
N GLN A 139 -19.65 0.52 6.89
CA GLN A 139 -19.05 1.84 7.15
C GLN A 139 -19.22 2.76 5.92
N THR A 140 -19.05 4.06 6.14
CA THR A 140 -19.18 5.08 5.08
C THR A 140 -17.97 6.00 5.07
N SER A 141 -17.55 6.43 3.86
CA SER A 141 -16.63 7.53 3.63
C SER A 141 -17.21 8.51 2.62
N GLY A 142 -17.14 9.80 2.89
CA GLY A 142 -17.70 10.83 2.00
C GLY A 142 -19.19 10.65 1.68
N GLY A 143 -19.97 10.03 2.57
CA GLY A 143 -21.39 9.73 2.37
C GLY A 143 -21.67 8.47 1.53
N GLN A 144 -20.62 7.73 1.16
CA GLN A 144 -20.75 6.49 0.37
C GLN A 144 -20.46 5.27 1.24
N VAL A 145 -21.24 4.20 1.07
CA VAL A 145 -21.11 2.96 1.85
C VAL A 145 -20.01 2.11 1.25
N ALA A 146 -19.25 1.43 2.11
CA ALA A 146 -18.28 0.42 1.71
C ALA A 146 -18.93 -0.68 0.85
N LEU A 147 -18.27 -1.06 -0.23
CA LEU A 147 -18.74 -2.06 -1.20
C LEU A 147 -18.25 -3.48 -0.88
N ASN A 148 -17.25 -3.60 0.00
CA ASN A 148 -16.76 -4.90 0.47
C ASN A 148 -17.74 -5.56 1.44
N THR A 149 -17.79 -6.89 1.41
CA THR A 149 -18.64 -7.71 2.29
C THR A 149 -17.89 -8.34 3.46
N THR A 150 -16.55 -8.25 3.45
CA THR A 150 -15.65 -8.77 4.50
C THR A 150 -14.70 -7.67 4.96
N ALA A 151 -14.09 -7.80 6.14
CA ALA A 151 -13.06 -6.88 6.62
C ALA A 151 -11.68 -7.19 6.03
N LEU A 152 -11.35 -8.48 5.84
CA LEU A 152 -10.13 -8.94 5.20
C LEU A 152 -10.43 -9.25 3.73
N SER A 153 -9.64 -8.73 2.81
CA SER A 153 -9.77 -8.99 1.38
C SER A 153 -9.02 -10.26 0.96
N ASN A 154 -9.25 -10.71 -0.28
CA ASN A 154 -8.42 -11.74 -0.92
C ASN A 154 -7.26 -11.14 -1.74
N HIS A 155 -7.08 -9.83 -1.70
CA HIS A 155 -5.97 -9.16 -2.36
C HIS A 155 -4.65 -9.41 -1.62
N LEU A 156 -3.61 -9.75 -2.36
CA LEU A 156 -2.26 -9.91 -1.83
C LEU A 156 -1.37 -8.77 -2.28
N LEU A 157 -0.47 -8.38 -1.39
CA LEU A 157 0.58 -7.41 -1.65
C LEU A 157 1.93 -8.06 -1.38
N GLU A 158 2.80 -8.06 -2.39
CA GLU A 158 4.20 -8.41 -2.23
C GLU A 158 5.06 -7.15 -2.39
N LYS A 159 5.97 -6.91 -1.46
CA LYS A 159 6.96 -5.83 -1.54
C LYS A 159 8.36 -6.40 -1.35
N HIS A 160 9.26 -5.98 -2.23
CA HIS A 160 10.70 -6.21 -2.10
C HIS A 160 11.42 -4.86 -2.07
N LEU A 161 12.01 -4.54 -0.94
CA LEU A 161 12.77 -3.31 -0.72
C LEU A 161 14.26 -3.60 -0.72
N ARG A 162 15.03 -2.60 -1.20
CA ARG A 162 16.50 -2.62 -1.08
C ARG A 162 17.02 -1.19 -0.86
N ILE A 163 17.84 -1.03 0.20
CA ILE A 163 18.53 0.23 0.48
C ILE A 163 19.84 0.26 -0.33
N GLY A 164 20.06 1.34 -1.07
CA GLY A 164 21.18 1.52 -1.99
C GLY A 164 20.97 0.78 -3.31
N VAL A 165 20.96 1.52 -4.40
CA VAL A 165 20.67 1.03 -5.76
C VAL A 165 21.77 1.49 -6.71
N ASP A 166 22.48 0.57 -7.36
CA ASP A 166 23.44 0.86 -8.42
C ASP A 166 24.47 1.97 -8.08
N GLY A 167 24.99 1.93 -6.84
CA GLY A 167 25.93 2.92 -6.33
C GLY A 167 25.28 4.24 -5.86
N LEU A 168 23.94 4.32 -5.81
CA LEU A 168 23.20 5.44 -5.24
C LEU A 168 22.78 5.08 -3.80
N ASP A 169 23.60 5.49 -2.83
CA ASP A 169 23.45 5.08 -1.44
C ASP A 169 22.18 5.62 -0.78
N HIS A 170 21.75 6.82 -1.17
CA HIS A 170 20.54 7.47 -0.67
C HIS A 170 19.24 6.94 -1.32
N ALA A 171 19.34 6.08 -2.36
CA ALA A 171 18.18 5.51 -3.04
C ALA A 171 17.68 4.24 -2.34
N ILE A 172 16.36 4.08 -2.29
CA ILE A 172 15.68 2.86 -1.85
C ILE A 172 14.76 2.41 -2.99
N SER A 173 14.93 1.18 -3.48
CA SER A 173 14.02 0.60 -4.45
C SER A 173 12.90 -0.16 -3.77
N HIS A 174 11.69 -0.06 -4.32
CA HIS A 174 10.49 -0.76 -3.89
C HIS A 174 9.89 -1.46 -5.12
N ALA A 175 10.11 -2.77 -5.26
CA ALA A 175 9.36 -3.59 -6.20
C ALA A 175 8.06 -4.05 -5.51
N ILE A 176 6.94 -3.71 -6.11
CA ILE A 176 5.60 -3.85 -5.52
C ILE A 176 4.74 -4.65 -6.48
N SER A 177 4.04 -5.67 -5.97
CA SER A 177 3.10 -6.48 -6.73
C SER A 177 1.79 -6.58 -5.98
N PHE A 178 0.72 -6.05 -6.58
CA PHE A 178 -0.65 -6.32 -6.14
C PHE A 178 -1.17 -7.54 -6.88
N THR A 179 -1.78 -8.48 -6.18
CA THR A 179 -2.47 -9.62 -6.80
C THR A 179 -3.97 -9.44 -6.62
N LEU A 180 -4.67 -9.26 -7.75
CA LEU A 180 -6.12 -9.23 -7.80
C LEU A 180 -6.68 -10.66 -7.83
N PRO A 181 -7.71 -10.98 -7.01
CA PRO A 181 -8.35 -12.29 -7.00
C PRO A 181 -8.97 -12.65 -8.36
N ALA A 182 -9.01 -13.94 -8.68
CA ALA A 182 -9.56 -14.42 -9.96
C ALA A 182 -11.09 -14.42 -10.01
N ASP A 183 -11.73 -14.38 -8.87
CA ASP A 183 -13.19 -14.37 -8.67
C ASP A 183 -13.78 -12.96 -8.55
N GLU A 184 -12.93 -11.91 -8.63
CA GLU A 184 -13.34 -10.52 -8.65
C GLU A 184 -13.18 -9.93 -10.06
N ARG A 185 -14.10 -9.03 -10.43
CA ARG A 185 -14.05 -8.30 -11.69
C ARG A 185 -14.04 -6.80 -11.42
N HIS A 186 -13.04 -6.13 -11.95
CA HIS A 186 -12.88 -4.68 -11.86
C HIS A 186 -12.63 -4.11 -13.25
N GLU A 187 -13.21 -2.97 -13.55
CA GLU A 187 -12.95 -2.20 -14.78
C GLU A 187 -12.01 -1.03 -14.52
N ARG A 188 -11.90 -0.60 -13.26
CA ARG A 188 -11.07 0.54 -12.84
C ARG A 188 -10.35 0.23 -11.55
N ALA A 189 -9.07 0.59 -11.51
CA ALA A 189 -8.27 0.54 -10.29
C ALA A 189 -7.40 1.78 -10.17
N THR A 190 -7.31 2.30 -8.96
CA THR A 190 -6.32 3.28 -8.52
C THR A 190 -5.34 2.57 -7.60
N PHE A 191 -4.11 2.35 -8.06
CA PHE A 191 -3.04 1.81 -7.24
C PHE A 191 -2.25 2.97 -6.64
N GLU A 192 -2.36 3.21 -5.33
CA GLU A 192 -1.38 4.00 -4.57
C GLU A 192 -0.15 3.08 -4.37
N ILE A 193 0.71 3.03 -5.40
CA ILE A 193 1.82 2.09 -5.45
C ILE A 193 2.86 2.34 -4.36
N LEU A 194 2.94 3.56 -3.84
CA LEU A 194 3.63 3.90 -2.60
C LEU A 194 3.13 5.22 -2.06
N THR A 195 2.86 5.27 -0.77
CA THR A 195 2.41 6.46 -0.04
C THR A 195 3.29 6.67 1.17
N GLY A 196 3.80 7.88 1.35
CA GLY A 196 4.55 8.28 2.53
C GLY A 196 3.78 9.30 3.36
N TYR A 197 3.44 8.94 4.59
CA TYR A 197 3.00 9.87 5.62
C TYR A 197 4.22 10.30 6.43
N MET A 198 4.43 11.61 6.56
CA MET A 198 5.64 12.18 7.16
C MET A 198 5.27 13.16 8.27
N PRO A 199 6.12 13.33 9.29
CA PRO A 199 5.93 14.38 10.29
C PRO A 199 5.75 15.78 9.67
N LEU A 200 4.92 16.63 10.28
CA LEU A 200 4.62 17.98 9.78
C LEU A 200 5.86 18.86 9.55
N ALA A 201 6.99 18.54 10.16
CA ALA A 201 8.24 19.27 9.95
C ALA A 201 8.79 19.18 8.51
N PHE A 202 8.26 18.26 7.68
CA PHE A 202 8.56 18.18 6.25
C PHE A 202 7.55 18.99 5.42
N ASP A 203 7.36 20.25 5.76
CA ASP A 203 6.31 21.12 5.25
C ASP A 203 6.69 21.92 3.99
N THR A 204 7.90 21.75 3.49
CA THR A 204 8.37 22.30 2.22
C THR A 204 8.10 21.31 1.09
N PHE A 205 7.14 21.65 0.22
CA PHE A 205 6.72 20.80 -0.89
C PHE A 205 7.39 21.23 -2.19
N LEU A 206 8.05 20.30 -2.85
CA LEU A 206 8.81 20.53 -4.07
C LEU A 206 8.40 19.51 -5.14
N ARG A 207 8.53 19.92 -6.43
CA ARG A 207 8.52 19.02 -7.57
C ARG A 207 9.85 19.03 -8.29
N LEU A 208 10.27 17.87 -8.78
CA LEU A 208 11.49 17.72 -9.56
C LEU A 208 11.16 17.85 -11.05
N LEU A 209 11.63 18.90 -11.69
CA LEU A 209 11.41 19.17 -13.11
C LEU A 209 12.26 18.28 -14.03
N PRO A 210 11.93 18.19 -15.34
CA PRO A 210 12.69 17.39 -16.29
C PRO A 210 14.17 17.76 -16.40
N ASP A 211 14.52 19.03 -16.25
CA ASP A 211 15.89 19.55 -16.28
C ASP A 211 16.69 19.29 -14.98
N GLY A 212 16.04 18.69 -13.97
CA GLY A 212 16.64 18.40 -12.68
C GLY A 212 16.56 19.54 -11.67
N SER A 213 15.95 20.66 -12.01
CA SER A 213 15.69 21.75 -11.06
C SER A 213 14.51 21.41 -10.13
N LEU A 214 14.48 22.06 -8.98
CA LEU A 214 13.38 21.97 -8.01
C LEU A 214 12.51 23.22 -8.12
N GLU A 215 11.21 23.01 -8.07
CA GLU A 215 10.22 24.07 -7.98
C GLU A 215 9.36 23.86 -6.74
N GLU A 216 9.24 24.89 -5.91
CA GLU A 216 8.37 24.86 -4.75
C GLU A 216 6.89 24.93 -5.18
N ILE A 217 6.06 24.13 -4.55
CA ILE A 217 4.64 24.01 -4.83
C ILE A 217 3.83 24.08 -3.53
N GLY A 218 2.57 24.47 -3.62
CA GLY A 218 1.70 24.53 -2.45
C GLY A 218 1.48 23.15 -1.80
N PRO A 219 1.05 23.11 -0.53
CA PRO A 219 0.91 21.89 0.27
C PRO A 219 -0.22 20.96 -0.18
N GLY A 220 -1.01 21.34 -1.17
CA GLY A 220 -2.14 20.56 -1.65
C GLY A 220 -3.45 20.84 -0.89
N PRO A 221 -4.47 19.97 -1.01
CA PRO A 221 -4.41 18.72 -1.79
C PRO A 221 -4.19 18.97 -3.28
N GLY A 222 -3.44 18.07 -3.92
CA GLY A 222 -3.18 18.17 -5.35
C GLY A 222 -2.34 17.02 -5.88
N GLU A 223 -2.46 16.79 -7.19
CA GLU A 223 -1.75 15.74 -7.92
C GLU A 223 -1.05 16.35 -9.14
N GLN A 224 0.10 15.81 -9.52
CA GLN A 224 0.94 16.33 -10.59
C GLN A 224 1.72 15.22 -11.30
N SER A 225 2.27 15.52 -12.47
CA SER A 225 3.04 14.58 -13.30
C SER A 225 4.53 14.50 -12.95
N HIS A 226 5.04 15.42 -12.12
CA HIS A 226 6.45 15.46 -11.74
C HIS A 226 6.68 14.83 -10.36
N PRO A 227 7.83 14.18 -10.13
CA PRO A 227 8.20 13.60 -8.84
C PRO A 227 8.07 14.61 -7.71
N VAL A 228 7.58 14.13 -6.57
CA VAL A 228 7.37 14.93 -5.36
C VAL A 228 8.53 14.75 -4.39
N ILE A 229 8.91 15.85 -3.74
CA ILE A 229 9.90 15.87 -2.65
C ILE A 229 9.29 16.70 -1.52
N LEU A 230 9.31 16.17 -0.31
CA LEU A 230 8.97 16.88 0.92
C LEU A 230 10.24 17.07 1.74
N ALA A 231 10.50 18.29 2.19
CA ALA A 231 11.71 18.67 2.91
C ALA A 231 11.38 19.45 4.17
N THR A 232 12.34 19.48 5.11
CA THR A 232 12.35 20.45 6.19
C THR A 232 12.67 21.86 5.62
N ALA A 233 12.21 22.91 6.28
CA ALA A 233 12.38 24.29 5.81
C ALA A 233 13.83 24.66 5.54
N ASP A 234 14.77 24.16 6.34
CA ASP A 234 16.22 24.36 6.17
C ASP A 234 16.85 23.44 5.08
N GLY A 235 16.08 22.48 4.57
CA GLY A 235 16.54 21.50 3.59
C GLY A 235 17.54 20.47 4.11
N SER A 236 17.74 20.41 5.43
CA SER A 236 18.66 19.44 6.06
C SER A 236 18.18 17.99 5.92
N HIS A 237 16.86 17.78 5.81
CA HIS A 237 16.24 16.46 5.63
C HIS A 237 15.15 16.55 4.57
N ALA A 238 15.12 15.60 3.67
CA ALA A 238 14.11 15.47 2.65
C ALA A 238 13.88 14.00 2.27
N MET A 239 12.67 13.70 1.82
CA MET A 239 12.31 12.45 1.15
C MET A 239 11.61 12.79 -0.16
N GLY A 240 11.95 12.08 -1.23
CA GLY A 240 11.31 12.21 -2.52
C GLY A 240 11.03 10.84 -3.14
N ALA A 241 10.10 10.80 -4.10
CA ALA A 241 9.72 9.59 -4.79
C ALA A 241 9.65 9.79 -6.30
N TRP A 242 10.07 8.76 -7.03
CA TRP A 242 9.95 8.65 -8.48
C TRP A 242 9.63 7.21 -8.88
N SER A 243 8.84 7.05 -9.95
CA SER A 243 8.52 5.74 -10.51
C SER A 243 8.60 5.77 -12.04
N PRO A 244 9.17 4.73 -12.69
CA PRO A 244 9.10 4.54 -14.13
C PRO A 244 7.77 3.94 -14.59
N ALA A 245 6.81 3.74 -13.69
CA ALA A 245 5.57 3.04 -13.98
C ALA A 245 4.70 3.82 -14.97
N VAL A 246 4.09 3.03 -15.86
CA VAL A 246 3.10 3.50 -16.84
C VAL A 246 1.90 2.56 -16.73
N SER A 247 0.70 3.10 -16.77
CA SER A 247 -0.53 2.31 -16.83
C SER A 247 -0.51 1.42 -18.07
N ARG A 248 -0.81 0.14 -17.89
CA ARG A 248 -0.84 -0.84 -18.98
C ARG A 248 -2.04 -0.64 -19.91
N THR A 249 -3.13 -0.13 -19.37
CA THR A 249 -4.39 0.02 -20.10
C THR A 249 -4.51 1.40 -20.75
N THR A 250 -4.06 2.45 -20.08
CA THR A 250 -4.22 3.83 -20.57
C THR A 250 -2.94 4.43 -21.17
N GLY A 251 -1.78 3.82 -20.96
CA GLY A 251 -0.48 4.37 -21.35
C GLY A 251 -0.06 5.62 -20.57
N ARG A 252 -0.82 6.03 -19.55
CA ARG A 252 -0.51 7.23 -18.77
C ARG A 252 0.59 6.94 -17.73
N PRO A 253 1.57 7.84 -17.58
CA PRO A 253 2.59 7.70 -16.55
C PRO A 253 1.99 7.86 -15.14
N VAL A 254 2.73 7.38 -14.14
CA VAL A 254 2.44 7.61 -12.72
C VAL A 254 2.26 9.11 -12.44
N THR A 255 1.35 9.41 -11.53
CA THR A 255 1.15 10.75 -10.98
C THR A 255 1.53 10.81 -9.50
N TYR A 256 1.80 12.02 -9.01
CA TYR A 256 2.31 12.24 -7.65
C TYR A 256 1.38 13.20 -6.91
N GLY A 257 0.74 12.69 -5.85
CA GLY A 257 -0.10 13.50 -4.97
C GLY A 257 0.69 14.11 -3.82
N ARG A 258 0.15 15.20 -3.27
CA ARG A 258 0.66 15.87 -2.08
C ARG A 258 -0.48 16.43 -1.25
N PHE A 259 -0.33 16.34 0.07
CA PHE A 259 -1.38 16.72 1.04
C PHE A 259 -0.73 17.20 2.33
N ALA A 260 -1.34 18.21 2.96
CA ALA A 260 -1.03 18.59 4.33
C ALA A 260 -2.27 18.47 5.20
N PHE A 261 -2.09 17.90 6.38
CA PHE A 261 -3.11 17.74 7.41
C PHE A 261 -2.63 18.36 8.72
N PRO A 262 -2.66 19.71 8.84
CA PRO A 262 -2.08 20.41 10.00
C PRO A 262 -2.72 20.01 11.33
N ALA A 263 -4.02 19.73 11.35
CA ALA A 263 -4.75 19.30 12.55
C ALA A 263 -4.24 17.93 13.06
N GLN A 264 -3.82 17.04 12.17
CA GLN A 264 -3.22 15.75 12.47
C GLN A 264 -1.68 15.80 12.59
N LYS A 265 -1.08 16.96 12.37
CA LYS A 265 0.38 17.21 12.38
C LYS A 265 1.15 16.31 11.41
N VAL A 266 0.56 16.03 10.25
CA VAL A 266 1.13 15.12 9.25
C VAL A 266 1.05 15.76 7.85
N VAL A 267 2.01 15.40 7.00
CA VAL A 267 2.01 15.64 5.57
C VAL A 267 2.07 14.31 4.82
N LYS A 268 1.61 14.29 3.57
CA LYS A 268 1.52 13.05 2.77
C LYS A 268 1.95 13.33 1.34
N TRP A 269 2.64 12.36 0.76
CA TRP A 269 2.80 12.21 -0.68
C TRP A 269 2.38 10.80 -1.12
N ASN A 270 2.00 10.62 -2.39
CA ASN A 270 1.79 9.30 -2.97
C ASN A 270 2.22 9.24 -4.43
N CYS A 271 2.51 8.01 -4.91
CA CYS A 271 2.69 7.67 -6.31
C CYS A 271 1.47 6.85 -6.75
N VAL A 272 0.78 7.29 -7.80
CA VAL A 272 -0.52 6.74 -8.20
C VAL A 272 -0.49 6.28 -9.66
N VAL A 273 -0.91 5.05 -9.90
CA VAL A 273 -1.19 4.51 -11.24
C VAL A 273 -2.67 4.19 -11.34
N ARG A 274 -3.31 4.60 -12.43
CA ARG A 274 -4.71 4.32 -12.70
C ARG A 274 -4.83 3.42 -13.91
N GLU A 275 -5.54 2.31 -13.73
CA GLU A 275 -5.87 1.36 -14.77
C GLU A 275 -7.37 1.45 -15.10
N GLU A 276 -7.71 1.42 -16.39
CA GLU A 276 -9.08 1.45 -16.86
C GLU A 276 -9.21 0.50 -18.06
N ASP A 277 -10.06 -0.53 -17.95
CA ASP A 277 -10.36 -1.47 -19.04
C ASP A 277 -11.83 -1.93 -18.92
N GLN A 278 -12.67 -1.53 -19.86
CA GLN A 278 -14.08 -1.93 -19.92
C GLN A 278 -14.26 -3.44 -20.11
N GLY A 279 -13.25 -4.13 -20.66
CA GLY A 279 -13.21 -5.57 -20.77
C GLY A 279 -12.96 -6.29 -19.46
N GLY A 280 -12.53 -5.54 -18.45
CA GLY A 280 -12.10 -6.01 -17.12
C GLY A 280 -10.59 -6.06 -16.98
N LEU A 281 -10.12 -5.59 -15.83
CA LEU A 281 -8.70 -5.69 -15.45
C LEU A 281 -8.32 -7.16 -15.26
N ALA A 282 -7.15 -7.54 -15.77
CA ALA A 282 -6.67 -8.90 -15.61
C ALA A 282 -6.49 -9.26 -14.13
N ALA A 283 -7.03 -10.41 -13.71
CA ALA A 283 -6.70 -11.00 -12.43
C ALA A 283 -5.21 -11.37 -12.36
N GLY A 284 -4.69 -11.55 -11.14
CA GLY A 284 -3.28 -11.86 -10.92
C GLY A 284 -2.42 -10.63 -10.65
N SER A 285 -1.15 -10.68 -11.01
CA SER A 285 -0.14 -9.72 -10.54
C SER A 285 -0.07 -8.44 -11.37
N HIS A 286 -0.23 -7.30 -10.71
CA HIS A 286 0.05 -5.95 -11.20
C HIS A 286 1.32 -5.43 -10.53
N ARG A 287 2.41 -5.28 -11.31
CA ARG A 287 3.77 -5.04 -10.80
C ARG A 287 4.22 -3.62 -11.10
N PHE A 288 4.77 -2.97 -10.08
CA PHE A 288 5.28 -1.61 -10.14
C PHE A 288 6.65 -1.51 -9.49
N LEU A 289 7.41 -0.49 -9.89
CA LEU A 289 8.69 -0.16 -9.31
C LEU A 289 8.67 1.30 -8.89
N VAL A 290 9.02 1.58 -7.64
CA VAL A 290 9.15 2.92 -7.10
C VAL A 290 10.53 3.07 -6.50
N TYR A 291 11.11 4.24 -6.62
CA TYR A 291 12.32 4.64 -5.95
C TYR A 291 12.01 5.79 -5.01
N THR A 292 12.43 5.66 -3.76
CA THR A 292 12.49 6.80 -2.84
C THR A 292 13.94 7.17 -2.61
N ALA A 293 14.16 8.44 -2.28
CA ALA A 293 15.46 8.93 -1.83
C ALA A 293 15.27 9.67 -0.51
N VAL A 294 16.21 9.47 0.42
CA VAL A 294 16.27 10.19 1.70
C VAL A 294 17.66 10.81 1.90
N GLY A 295 17.71 11.99 2.50
CA GLY A 295 18.96 12.74 2.65
C GLY A 295 18.68 14.22 2.88
N THR A 296 19.66 15.08 2.61
CA THR A 296 19.41 16.51 2.44
C THR A 296 18.59 16.75 1.16
N ARG A 297 17.95 17.90 1.04
CA ARG A 297 17.18 18.28 -0.15
C ARG A 297 18.00 18.11 -1.44
N GLU A 298 19.27 18.50 -1.42
CA GLU A 298 20.17 18.38 -2.58
C GLU A 298 20.52 16.91 -2.87
N GLN A 299 20.87 16.11 -1.86
CA GLN A 299 21.15 14.67 -2.05
C GLN A 299 19.94 13.92 -2.61
N VAL A 300 18.72 14.25 -2.15
CA VAL A 300 17.48 13.68 -2.69
C VAL A 300 17.28 14.08 -4.15
N ARG A 301 17.48 15.37 -4.49
CA ARG A 301 17.42 15.88 -5.86
C ARG A 301 18.39 15.11 -6.78
N GLU A 302 19.67 15.07 -6.41
CA GLU A 302 20.71 14.40 -7.20
C GLU A 302 20.43 12.91 -7.37
N THR A 303 20.00 12.24 -6.28
CA THR A 303 19.67 10.82 -6.30
C THR A 303 18.50 10.52 -7.26
N LEU A 304 17.41 11.29 -7.19
CA LEU A 304 16.25 11.08 -8.07
C LEU A 304 16.57 11.42 -9.55
N VAL A 305 17.39 12.42 -9.81
CA VAL A 305 17.91 12.72 -11.17
C VAL A 305 18.72 11.53 -11.69
N ALA A 306 19.63 11.00 -10.89
CA ALA A 306 20.47 9.87 -11.27
C ALA A 306 19.65 8.60 -11.50
N VAL A 307 18.69 8.28 -10.62
CA VAL A 307 17.78 7.15 -10.79
C VAL A 307 16.99 7.28 -12.10
N ARG A 308 16.38 8.44 -12.35
CA ARG A 308 15.60 8.71 -13.56
C ARG A 308 16.41 8.58 -14.84
N THR A 309 17.67 8.96 -14.81
CA THR A 309 18.58 8.88 -15.95
C THR A 309 19.01 7.44 -16.25
N ARG A 310 19.24 6.64 -15.20
CA ARG A 310 19.72 5.24 -15.34
C ARG A 310 18.59 4.26 -15.66
N ILE A 311 17.38 4.57 -15.23
CA ILE A 311 16.22 3.69 -15.36
C ILE A 311 15.16 4.42 -16.19
N PRO A 312 15.18 4.21 -17.53
CA PRO A 312 14.17 4.84 -18.37
C PRO A 312 12.76 4.33 -18.02
N PRO A 313 11.72 5.14 -18.26
CA PRO A 313 10.34 4.68 -18.16
C PRO A 313 10.17 3.37 -18.92
N ARG A 314 9.54 2.39 -18.31
CA ARG A 314 9.23 1.12 -19.02
C ARG A 314 8.05 1.39 -19.93
N ALA A 315 8.20 1.02 -21.19
CA ALA A 315 7.07 0.90 -22.09
C ALA A 315 6.04 -0.09 -21.52
N PRO A 316 4.75 0.13 -21.74
CA PRO A 316 3.67 -0.71 -21.24
C PRO A 316 3.79 -2.16 -21.70
#